data_9a4bf011f02137e31315e538d2bbaef2
#
_entry.id   9a4bf011f02137e31315e538d2bbaef2
#
_cell.length_a   1.000
_cell.length_b   1.000
_cell.length_c   1.000
_cell.angle_alpha   90.00
_cell.angle_beta   90.00
_cell.angle_gamma   90.00
#
_symmetry.space_group_name_H-M   'P 1'
#
loop_
_entity.id
_entity.type
_entity.pdbx_description
1 polymer ?
#
loop_
_entity_poly.entity_id
_entity_poly.type
_entity_poly.pdbx_seq_one_letter_code
_entity_poly.pdbx_strand_id
1 'polypeptide(L)'
;LGIYMQTEGVLVIDTGEIQNRNGETEEPARNIIRQGDYIISFNGEKISTKRELIDDISELDGSEVTLGISRKGESIPVSVTPVKDKKGDYKLGIWVRDDTQGIGTLTYVDQNGNYGALGHGISDIDTAQLLNIRNGALYKARILAINKGSKGNPGELAGYICYDDRNILGTIEANSRNGIYGQFTGIADDAITLKKMPAAYKQEVKIGTATILCSTDGEVKEYDAEIRKIDLNHEDTNKSFVIKVTDKELLEATGGIVQGLSGSPVIQNGKIIGAVTHVFVQDASSGYGIFIENMLKNTERLF
;
A
#
# COMPACT_ATOMS: atom_id res chain seq x y z
N LEU A 1 -3.75 -6.49 9.70
CA LEU A 1 -2.50 -5.78 9.94
C LEU A 1 -2.67 -4.28 9.74
N GLY A 2 -1.92 -3.48 10.53
CA GLY A 2 -1.65 -2.08 10.26
C GLY A 2 -0.36 -1.97 9.46
N ILE A 3 -0.37 -1.13 8.44
CA ILE A 3 0.74 -0.91 7.53
C ILE A 3 1.14 0.54 7.65
N TYR A 4 2.41 0.81 7.86
CA TYR A 4 3.00 2.15 7.81
C TYR A 4 4.27 2.11 6.96
N MET A 5 4.36 2.99 5.97
CA MET A 5 5.52 3.07 5.08
C MET A 5 5.96 4.51 4.90
N GLN A 6 7.26 4.72 4.84
CA GLN A 6 7.89 5.99 4.50
C GLN A 6 8.45 5.93 3.09
N THR A 7 8.22 6.99 2.32
CA THR A 7 8.70 7.08 0.94
C THR A 7 10.20 7.35 0.87
N GLU A 8 10.80 7.03 -0.27
CA GLU A 8 12.19 7.37 -0.59
C GLU A 8 12.29 8.84 -1.00
N GLY A 9 12.42 9.74 0.00
CA GLY A 9 12.30 11.19 -0.18
C GLY A 9 10.86 11.66 -0.04
N VAL A 10 10.58 12.88 -0.45
CA VAL A 10 9.29 13.56 -0.28
C VAL A 10 8.54 13.56 -1.61
N LEU A 11 7.44 12.78 -1.71
CA LEU A 11 6.63 12.64 -2.92
C LEU A 11 5.83 13.93 -3.19
N VAL A 12 5.96 14.46 -4.39
CA VAL A 12 5.13 15.57 -4.88
C VAL A 12 3.80 15.01 -5.38
N ILE A 13 2.71 15.38 -4.71
CA ILE A 13 1.36 14.95 -5.09
C ILE A 13 0.66 15.95 -6.01
N ASP A 14 1.05 17.24 -5.95
CA ASP A 14 0.58 18.27 -6.88
C ASP A 14 1.46 19.52 -6.83
N THR A 15 1.30 20.42 -7.79
CA THR A 15 1.83 21.79 -7.77
C THR A 15 0.69 22.78 -7.71
N GLY A 16 0.91 23.95 -7.09
CA GLY A 16 -0.15 24.90 -6.85
C GLY A 16 0.28 26.36 -6.89
N GLU A 17 -0.73 27.21 -6.93
CA GLU A 17 -0.63 28.65 -6.93
C GLU A 17 -0.32 29.21 -5.52
N ILE A 18 0.48 30.25 -5.46
CA ILE A 18 0.76 31.03 -4.25
C ILE A 18 0.29 32.46 -4.48
N GLN A 19 -0.56 32.98 -3.60
CA GLN A 19 -0.88 34.39 -3.60
C GLN A 19 0.15 35.16 -2.77
N ASN A 20 0.88 36.07 -3.45
CA ASN A 20 1.85 36.94 -2.81
C ASN A 20 1.17 38.10 -2.03
N ARG A 21 1.98 38.92 -1.34
CA ARG A 21 1.46 40.06 -0.54
C ARG A 21 0.73 41.12 -1.35
N ASN A 22 1.02 41.23 -2.63
CA ASN A 22 0.35 42.16 -3.56
C ASN A 22 -0.97 41.64 -4.08
N GLY A 23 -1.33 40.39 -3.77
CA GLY A 23 -2.52 39.70 -4.27
C GLY A 23 -2.34 39.07 -5.66
N GLU A 24 -1.11 39.08 -6.20
CA GLU A 24 -0.76 38.41 -7.43
C GLU A 24 -0.61 36.91 -7.20
N THR A 25 -0.95 36.12 -8.20
CA THR A 25 -0.82 34.66 -8.18
C THR A 25 0.42 34.23 -8.93
N GLU A 26 1.26 33.43 -8.28
CA GLU A 26 2.50 32.90 -8.83
C GLU A 26 2.53 31.36 -8.70
N GLU A 27 3.17 30.70 -9.66
CA GLU A 27 3.31 29.23 -9.70
C GLU A 27 4.81 28.86 -9.82
N PRO A 28 5.59 28.92 -8.74
CA PRO A 28 7.05 28.78 -8.81
C PRO A 28 7.52 27.39 -9.25
N ALA A 29 6.74 26.35 -8.99
CA ALA A 29 7.05 24.98 -9.38
C ALA A 29 6.59 24.59 -10.78
N ARG A 30 5.80 25.46 -11.45
CA ARG A 30 5.15 25.15 -12.74
C ARG A 30 6.15 24.79 -13.83
N ASN A 31 5.91 23.66 -14.52
CA ASN A 31 6.77 23.10 -15.57
C ASN A 31 8.18 22.66 -15.10
N ILE A 32 8.52 22.82 -13.83
CA ILE A 32 9.80 22.43 -13.24
C ILE A 32 9.63 21.13 -12.48
N ILE A 33 8.73 21.13 -11.48
CA ILE A 33 8.38 19.97 -10.66
C ILE A 33 7.08 19.38 -11.18
N ARG A 34 6.92 18.07 -11.05
CA ARG A 34 5.74 17.34 -11.55
C ARG A 34 5.19 16.43 -10.48
N GLN A 35 3.90 16.19 -10.53
CA GLN A 35 3.25 15.12 -9.78
C GLN A 35 3.99 13.79 -10.00
N GLY A 36 4.31 13.10 -8.91
CA GLY A 36 5.06 11.85 -8.92
C GLY A 36 6.58 11.99 -8.84
N ASP A 37 7.13 13.21 -8.80
CA ASP A 37 8.54 13.44 -8.46
C ASP A 37 8.76 13.17 -6.96
N TYR A 38 9.93 12.65 -6.59
CA TYR A 38 10.37 12.58 -5.21
C TYR A 38 11.48 13.61 -4.97
N ILE A 39 11.30 14.53 -4.02
CA ILE A 39 12.34 15.42 -3.59
C ILE A 39 13.30 14.64 -2.68
N ILE A 40 14.55 14.52 -3.09
CA ILE A 40 15.58 13.73 -2.42
C ILE A 40 16.73 14.57 -1.88
N SER A 41 16.85 15.84 -2.30
CA SER A 41 17.80 16.79 -1.72
C SER A 41 17.33 18.22 -1.86
N PHE A 42 17.82 19.10 -0.96
CA PHE A 42 17.60 20.53 -0.93
C PHE A 42 18.96 21.23 -0.81
N ASN A 43 19.32 22.07 -1.79
CA ASN A 43 20.63 22.74 -1.89
C ASN A 43 21.84 21.79 -1.71
N GLY A 44 21.70 20.52 -2.18
CA GLY A 44 22.72 19.49 -2.08
C GLY A 44 22.65 18.62 -0.82
N GLU A 45 21.94 19.04 0.22
CA GLU A 45 21.72 18.26 1.44
C GLU A 45 20.59 17.24 1.23
N LYS A 46 20.77 16.01 1.73
CA LYS A 46 19.78 14.93 1.57
C LYS A 46 18.51 15.23 2.35
N ILE A 47 17.36 15.12 1.69
CA ILE A 47 16.02 15.19 2.29
C ILE A 47 15.40 13.79 2.31
N SER A 48 14.83 13.43 3.44
CA SER A 48 14.15 12.15 3.65
C SER A 48 12.72 12.30 4.14
N THR A 49 12.38 13.44 4.75
CA THR A 49 11.07 13.69 5.35
C THR A 49 10.50 15.04 4.93
N LYS A 50 9.17 15.12 4.94
CA LYS A 50 8.43 16.37 4.73
C LYS A 50 8.80 17.42 5.77
N ARG A 51 9.12 17.00 7.00
CA ARG A 51 9.51 17.92 8.07
C ARG A 51 10.83 18.60 7.75
N GLU A 52 11.85 17.83 7.35
CA GLU A 52 13.15 18.41 6.91
C GLU A 52 12.92 19.43 5.79
N LEU A 53 12.14 19.07 4.76
CA LEU A 53 11.82 19.97 3.66
C LEU A 53 11.12 21.27 4.13
N ILE A 54 10.19 21.18 5.07
CA ILE A 54 9.47 22.35 5.63
C ILE A 54 10.44 23.23 6.44
N ASP A 55 11.30 22.62 7.25
CA ASP A 55 12.28 23.32 8.06
C ASP A 55 13.24 24.12 7.15
N ASP A 56 13.80 23.48 6.10
CA ASP A 56 14.65 24.14 5.11
C ASP A 56 13.94 25.30 4.36
N ILE A 57 12.69 25.09 3.95
CA ILE A 57 11.89 26.15 3.30
C ILE A 57 11.64 27.33 4.25
N SER A 58 11.51 27.08 5.55
CA SER A 58 11.26 28.14 6.54
C SER A 58 12.46 29.09 6.74
N GLU A 59 13.67 28.61 6.43
CA GLU A 59 14.92 29.36 6.54
C GLU A 59 15.28 30.17 5.28
N LEU A 60 14.45 30.10 4.23
CA LEU A 60 14.71 30.80 2.97
C LEU A 60 14.67 32.30 3.09
N ASP A 61 15.53 32.95 2.32
CA ASP A 61 15.64 34.42 2.19
C ASP A 61 15.05 34.97 0.89
N GLY A 62 14.58 34.08 0.01
CA GLY A 62 14.05 34.40 -1.32
C GLY A 62 15.00 34.09 -2.47
N SER A 63 16.20 33.62 -2.16
CA SER A 63 17.15 33.15 -3.17
C SER A 63 16.63 31.87 -3.85
N GLU A 64 17.04 31.69 -5.10
CA GLU A 64 16.78 30.46 -5.85
C GLU A 64 17.35 29.23 -5.10
N VAL A 65 16.58 28.15 -5.02
CA VAL A 65 16.99 26.90 -4.40
C VAL A 65 17.15 25.81 -5.44
N THR A 66 18.11 24.91 -5.22
CA THR A 66 18.28 23.72 -6.03
C THR A 66 17.69 22.51 -5.32
N LEU A 67 16.69 21.87 -5.94
CA LEU A 67 16.12 20.63 -5.47
C LEU A 67 16.67 19.46 -6.31
N GLY A 68 17.16 18.41 -5.65
CA GLY A 68 17.37 17.13 -6.30
C GLY A 68 16.05 16.37 -6.31
N ILE A 69 15.57 16.03 -7.50
CA ILE A 69 14.36 15.22 -7.63
C ILE A 69 14.69 13.87 -8.25
N SER A 70 14.00 12.81 -7.81
CA SER A 70 13.97 11.52 -8.49
C SER A 70 12.71 11.46 -9.33
N ARG A 71 12.87 11.40 -10.65
CA ARG A 71 11.80 11.30 -11.65
C ARG A 71 11.97 10.01 -12.42
N LYS A 72 11.06 9.04 -12.24
CA LYS A 72 11.13 7.70 -12.86
C LYS A 72 12.46 6.97 -12.61
N GLY A 73 13.04 7.17 -11.41
CA GLY A 73 14.31 6.56 -11.02
C GLY A 73 15.57 7.33 -11.46
N GLU A 74 15.43 8.43 -12.21
CA GLU A 74 16.54 9.30 -12.58
C GLU A 74 16.65 10.48 -11.62
N SER A 75 17.84 10.78 -11.13
CA SER A 75 18.11 11.96 -10.28
C SER A 75 18.35 13.19 -11.15
N ILE A 76 17.56 14.23 -10.96
CA ILE A 76 17.58 15.46 -11.77
C ILE A 76 17.66 16.67 -10.83
N PRO A 77 18.66 17.56 -10.95
CA PRO A 77 18.65 18.84 -10.25
C PRO A 77 17.70 19.81 -10.96
N VAL A 78 16.89 20.52 -10.18
CA VAL A 78 16.00 21.56 -10.67
C VAL A 78 16.13 22.80 -9.79
N SER A 79 16.04 23.99 -10.40
CA SER A 79 16.04 25.26 -9.69
C SER A 79 14.62 25.81 -9.54
N VAL A 80 14.28 26.28 -8.35
CA VAL A 80 13.00 26.91 -8.06
C VAL A 80 13.23 28.20 -7.27
N THR A 81 12.62 29.29 -7.69
CA THR A 81 12.63 30.55 -6.94
C THR A 81 11.41 30.56 -6.00
N PRO A 82 11.60 30.60 -4.68
CA PRO A 82 10.50 30.60 -3.73
C PRO A 82 9.71 31.92 -3.80
N VAL A 83 8.41 31.85 -3.57
CA VAL A 83 7.52 33.00 -3.54
C VAL A 83 7.07 33.26 -2.11
N LYS A 84 7.06 34.55 -1.70
CA LYS A 84 6.59 34.97 -0.39
C LYS A 84 5.09 35.09 -0.36
N ASP A 85 4.41 34.28 0.43
CA ASP A 85 2.97 34.30 0.58
C ASP A 85 2.43 35.55 1.32
N LYS A 86 1.12 35.70 1.44
CA LYS A 86 0.46 36.82 2.14
C LYS A 86 0.87 36.96 3.61
N LYS A 87 1.26 35.85 4.24
CA LYS A 87 1.72 35.85 5.64
C LYS A 87 3.19 36.26 5.78
N GLY A 88 3.93 36.19 4.69
CA GLY A 88 5.33 36.50 4.64
C GLY A 88 6.23 35.26 4.66
N ASP A 89 5.67 34.06 4.57
CA ASP A 89 6.41 32.82 4.53
C ASP A 89 6.79 32.49 3.09
N TYR A 90 7.99 31.98 2.88
CA TYR A 90 8.42 31.47 1.59
C TYR A 90 7.76 30.11 1.29
N LYS A 91 7.36 29.92 0.05
CA LYS A 91 6.69 28.71 -0.45
C LYS A 91 7.25 28.33 -1.82
N LEU A 92 7.26 27.04 -2.12
CA LEU A 92 7.65 26.50 -3.42
C LEU A 92 6.43 26.14 -4.32
N GLY A 93 5.21 26.27 -3.82
CA GLY A 93 3.99 25.94 -4.59
C GLY A 93 3.87 24.45 -4.89
N ILE A 94 4.18 23.58 -3.93
CA ILE A 94 4.08 22.14 -4.05
C ILE A 94 3.27 21.54 -2.90
N TRP A 95 2.52 20.48 -3.21
CA TRP A 95 1.87 19.62 -2.22
C TRP A 95 2.64 18.33 -2.13
N VAL A 96 2.92 17.89 -0.91
CA VAL A 96 3.86 16.78 -0.69
C VAL A 96 3.39 15.79 0.37
N ARG A 97 3.90 14.56 0.25
CA ARG A 97 3.69 13.45 1.18
C ARG A 97 4.99 12.66 1.35
N ASP A 98 5.26 12.15 2.54
CA ASP A 98 6.46 11.34 2.83
C ASP A 98 6.14 10.01 3.51
N ASP A 99 4.86 9.75 3.80
CA ASP A 99 4.40 8.49 4.37
C ASP A 99 3.04 8.07 3.84
N THR A 100 2.69 6.81 4.10
CA THR A 100 1.36 6.25 3.88
C THR A 100 1.05 5.20 4.93
N GLN A 101 -0.24 5.03 5.22
CA GLN A 101 -0.72 4.05 6.16
C GLN A 101 -2.00 3.38 5.66
N GLY A 102 -2.27 2.18 6.14
CA GLY A 102 -3.45 1.44 5.77
C GLY A 102 -3.67 0.18 6.60
N ILE A 103 -4.79 -0.48 6.36
CA ILE A 103 -5.11 -1.78 6.93
C ILE A 103 -5.13 -2.82 5.80
N GLY A 104 -4.55 -3.98 6.07
CA GLY A 104 -4.50 -5.06 5.12
C GLY A 104 -4.36 -6.42 5.79
N THR A 105 -4.14 -7.46 5.00
CA THR A 105 -4.04 -8.84 5.49
C THR A 105 -2.70 -9.47 5.14
N LEU A 106 -2.10 -10.17 6.13
CA LEU A 106 -0.93 -11.03 5.96
C LEU A 106 -1.35 -12.27 5.16
N THR A 107 -0.62 -12.56 4.10
CA THR A 107 -0.92 -13.74 3.28
C THR A 107 -0.20 -14.99 3.79
N TYR A 108 1.10 -14.88 4.02
CA TYR A 108 1.93 -15.97 4.53
C TYR A 108 3.17 -15.45 5.24
N VAL A 109 3.76 -16.34 6.03
CA VAL A 109 5.12 -16.23 6.56
C VAL A 109 5.84 -17.52 6.18
N ASP A 110 7.02 -17.42 5.59
CA ASP A 110 7.85 -18.58 5.24
C ASP A 110 8.65 -19.11 6.44
N GLN A 111 9.44 -20.18 6.21
CA GLN A 111 10.24 -20.82 7.26
C GLN A 111 11.39 -19.94 7.75
N ASN A 112 11.80 -18.94 6.99
CA ASN A 112 12.88 -18.00 7.33
C ASN A 112 12.33 -16.73 8.01
N GLY A 113 11.00 -16.62 8.19
CA GLY A 113 10.36 -15.45 8.73
C GLY A 113 10.07 -14.37 7.70
N ASN A 114 10.38 -14.58 6.40
CA ASN A 114 9.97 -13.66 5.36
C ASN A 114 8.47 -13.75 5.16
N TYR A 115 7.82 -12.64 4.89
CA TYR A 115 6.38 -12.61 4.66
C TYR A 115 6.01 -11.95 3.33
N GLY A 116 4.80 -12.29 2.85
CA GLY A 116 4.10 -11.55 1.81
C GLY A 116 2.70 -11.16 2.28
N ALA A 117 2.26 -9.96 1.92
CA ALA A 117 0.95 -9.43 2.28
C ALA A 117 0.30 -8.67 1.12
N LEU A 118 -1.00 -8.43 1.19
CA LEU A 118 -1.86 -7.68 0.27
C LEU A 118 -2.07 -8.33 -1.11
N GLY A 119 -1.07 -9.00 -1.70
CA GLY A 119 -1.13 -9.50 -3.07
C GLY A 119 -1.13 -8.43 -4.17
N HIS A 120 -1.04 -7.16 -3.81
CA HIS A 120 -0.84 -6.01 -4.69
C HIS A 120 0.02 -4.94 -4.00
N GLY A 121 0.65 -4.09 -4.78
CA GLY A 121 1.43 -2.98 -4.24
C GLY A 121 0.56 -1.84 -3.72
N ILE A 122 1.15 -1.02 -2.90
CA ILE A 122 0.55 0.22 -2.41
C ILE A 122 0.98 1.33 -3.34
N SER A 123 -0.02 1.98 -3.94
CA SER A 123 0.14 3.15 -4.79
C SER A 123 -0.38 4.39 -4.08
N ASP A 124 0.21 5.53 -4.38
CA ASP A 124 -0.31 6.81 -3.92
C ASP A 124 -1.65 7.12 -4.62
N ILE A 125 -2.61 7.61 -3.86
CA ILE A 125 -3.98 7.84 -4.34
C ILE A 125 -4.08 9.00 -5.33
N ASP A 126 -3.22 10.01 -5.19
CA ASP A 126 -3.26 11.23 -6.01
C ASP A 126 -2.49 11.00 -7.32
N THR A 127 -1.34 10.32 -7.26
CA THR A 127 -0.49 10.08 -8.43
C THR A 127 -0.77 8.78 -9.14
N ALA A 128 -1.49 7.84 -8.50
CA ALA A 128 -1.71 6.45 -8.94
C ALA A 128 -0.42 5.65 -9.19
N GLN A 129 0.73 6.15 -8.75
CA GLN A 129 2.03 5.48 -8.93
C GLN A 129 2.33 4.56 -7.75
N LEU A 130 2.95 3.42 -8.04
CA LEU A 130 3.49 2.53 -7.00
C LEU A 130 4.50 3.32 -6.15
N LEU A 131 4.33 3.32 -4.83
CA LEU A 131 5.21 4.05 -3.93
C LEU A 131 6.59 3.43 -3.87
N ASN A 132 7.62 4.25 -4.08
CA ASN A 132 9.00 3.91 -3.74
C ASN A 132 9.18 4.13 -2.25
N ILE A 133 9.51 3.07 -1.52
CA ILE A 133 9.62 3.10 -0.07
C ILE A 133 11.08 3.08 0.37
N ARG A 134 11.37 3.80 1.43
CA ARG A 134 12.65 3.76 2.14
C ARG A 134 12.63 2.66 3.21
N ASN A 135 11.55 2.59 3.97
CA ASN A 135 11.30 1.61 5.01
C ASN A 135 9.81 1.59 5.37
N GLY A 136 9.44 0.64 6.20
CA GLY A 136 8.11 0.56 6.78
C GLY A 136 8.04 -0.47 7.88
N ALA A 137 6.91 -0.51 8.57
CA ALA A 137 6.64 -1.48 9.62
C ALA A 137 5.20 -1.99 9.55
N LEU A 138 5.05 -3.27 9.91
CA LEU A 138 3.75 -3.86 10.19
C LEU A 138 3.44 -3.72 11.68
N TYR A 139 2.22 -3.33 11.96
CA TYR A 139 1.69 -3.17 13.31
C TYR A 139 0.46 -4.04 13.54
N LYS A 140 0.11 -4.28 14.78
CA LYS A 140 -1.23 -4.70 15.15
C LYS A 140 -2.23 -3.61 14.76
N ALA A 141 -3.39 -4.02 14.25
CA ALA A 141 -4.52 -3.13 14.00
C ALA A 141 -5.76 -3.69 14.69
N ARG A 142 -6.67 -2.81 15.04
CA ARG A 142 -8.00 -3.17 15.56
C ARG A 142 -9.07 -2.67 14.60
N ILE A 143 -9.91 -3.58 14.16
CA ILE A 143 -11.10 -3.26 13.38
C ILE A 143 -12.19 -2.80 14.35
N LEU A 144 -12.78 -1.65 14.05
CA LEU A 144 -13.85 -1.04 14.86
C LEU A 144 -15.21 -1.15 14.19
N ALA A 145 -15.22 -1.12 12.85
CA ALA A 145 -16.44 -1.15 12.06
C ALA A 145 -16.16 -1.72 10.67
N ILE A 146 -17.22 -2.15 10.01
CA ILE A 146 -17.20 -2.59 8.63
C ILE A 146 -18.15 -1.71 7.84
N ASN A 147 -17.61 -0.93 6.91
CA ASN A 147 -18.41 -0.25 5.90
C ASN A 147 -18.68 -1.26 4.79
N LYS A 148 -19.93 -1.74 4.70
CA LYS A 148 -20.28 -2.81 3.77
C LYS A 148 -20.07 -2.40 2.32
N GLY A 149 -19.54 -3.33 1.54
CA GLY A 149 -19.47 -3.20 0.10
C GLY A 149 -20.87 -3.25 -0.55
N SER A 150 -21.03 -2.49 -1.61
CA SER A 150 -22.22 -2.50 -2.44
C SER A 150 -21.84 -2.17 -3.89
N LYS A 151 -22.79 -2.33 -4.82
CA LYS A 151 -22.54 -2.00 -6.22
C LYS A 151 -22.13 -0.54 -6.37
N GLY A 152 -20.94 -0.30 -6.93
CA GLY A 152 -20.36 1.02 -7.10
C GLY A 152 -19.55 1.54 -5.89
N ASN A 153 -19.61 0.84 -4.75
CA ASN A 153 -18.85 1.18 -3.55
C ASN A 153 -18.26 -0.11 -2.92
N PRO A 154 -16.96 -0.34 -3.01
CA PRO A 154 -16.34 -1.57 -2.54
C PRO A 154 -16.35 -1.79 -1.03
N GLY A 155 -16.65 -0.76 -0.23
CA GLY A 155 -16.61 -0.86 1.23
C GLY A 155 -15.21 -0.99 1.82
N GLU A 156 -15.10 -1.00 3.16
CA GLU A 156 -13.82 -1.05 3.86
C GLU A 156 -13.93 -1.59 5.29
N LEU A 157 -12.84 -2.16 5.79
CA LEU A 157 -12.62 -2.40 7.21
C LEU A 157 -12.10 -1.12 7.85
N ALA A 158 -12.92 -0.46 8.67
CA ALA A 158 -12.54 0.73 9.41
C ALA A 158 -11.95 0.37 10.76
N GLY A 159 -10.81 0.96 11.11
CA GLY A 159 -10.11 0.67 12.35
C GLY A 159 -8.93 1.61 12.58
N TYR A 160 -8.08 1.26 13.54
CA TYR A 160 -6.87 2.01 13.83
C TYR A 160 -5.65 1.12 13.98
N ILE A 161 -4.50 1.70 13.67
CA ILE A 161 -3.19 1.08 13.80
C ILE A 161 -2.66 1.37 15.22
N CYS A 162 -2.18 0.34 15.91
CA CYS A 162 -1.63 0.46 17.24
C CYS A 162 -0.14 0.85 17.16
N TYR A 163 0.15 2.14 17.02
CA TYR A 163 1.51 2.69 16.91
C TYR A 163 2.27 2.68 18.25
N ASP A 164 2.64 1.49 18.70
CA ASP A 164 3.50 1.28 19.87
C ASP A 164 4.51 0.21 19.47
N ASP A 165 5.77 0.35 19.88
CA ASP A 165 6.85 -0.58 19.53
C ASP A 165 6.52 -2.04 19.88
N ARG A 166 5.75 -2.26 20.96
CA ARG A 166 5.26 -3.58 21.37
C ARG A 166 4.26 -4.20 20.41
N ASN A 167 3.70 -3.41 19.52
CA ASN A 167 2.73 -3.84 18.51
C ASN A 167 3.36 -3.98 17.11
N ILE A 168 4.67 -3.81 16.99
CA ILE A 168 5.38 -4.07 15.73
C ILE A 168 5.40 -5.59 15.49
N LEU A 169 4.95 -5.99 14.32
CA LEU A 169 4.87 -7.37 13.86
C LEU A 169 5.95 -7.72 12.84
N GLY A 170 6.60 -6.70 12.27
CA GLY A 170 7.65 -6.90 11.28
C GLY A 170 8.05 -5.62 10.58
N THR A 171 9.07 -5.74 9.73
CA THR A 171 9.55 -4.67 8.84
C THR A 171 8.87 -4.76 7.47
N ILE A 172 8.77 -3.63 6.74
CA ILE A 172 8.43 -3.64 5.33
C ILE A 172 9.68 -3.18 4.57
N GLU A 173 10.20 -4.05 3.72
CA GLU A 173 11.46 -3.85 2.99
C GLU A 173 11.23 -3.63 1.50
N ALA A 174 10.10 -4.09 0.98
CA ALA A 174 9.74 -3.91 -0.41
C ALA A 174 8.24 -3.69 -0.61
N ASN A 175 7.93 -2.77 -1.53
CA ASN A 175 6.61 -2.56 -2.10
C ASN A 175 6.69 -2.86 -3.60
N SER A 176 6.04 -3.92 -4.04
CA SER A 176 6.04 -4.37 -5.43
C SER A 176 4.63 -4.47 -5.98
N ARG A 177 4.48 -4.65 -7.30
CA ARG A 177 3.15 -4.84 -7.91
C ARG A 177 2.38 -6.05 -7.34
N ASN A 178 3.09 -7.03 -6.76
CA ASN A 178 2.52 -8.29 -6.29
C ASN A 178 2.34 -8.35 -4.77
N GLY A 179 2.58 -7.26 -4.07
CA GLY A 179 2.43 -7.20 -2.62
C GLY A 179 3.51 -6.38 -1.92
N ILE A 180 3.43 -6.36 -0.61
CA ILE A 180 4.46 -5.85 0.30
C ILE A 180 5.18 -7.03 0.96
N TYR A 181 6.48 -6.89 1.21
CA TYR A 181 7.36 -7.95 1.69
C TYR A 181 8.32 -7.42 2.75
N GLY A 182 8.80 -8.30 3.62
CA GLY A 182 9.76 -8.00 4.66
C GLY A 182 9.93 -9.15 5.64
N GLN A 183 10.47 -8.86 6.83
CA GLN A 183 10.68 -9.82 7.91
C GLN A 183 9.54 -9.72 8.93
N PHE A 184 8.94 -10.88 9.27
CA PHE A 184 7.89 -10.98 10.28
C PHE A 184 8.50 -11.42 11.62
N THR A 185 8.38 -10.57 12.63
CA THR A 185 8.92 -10.80 13.97
C THR A 185 7.84 -11.15 15.00
N GLY A 186 6.57 -11.03 14.63
CA GLY A 186 5.41 -11.29 15.47
C GLY A 186 5.08 -12.77 15.71
N ILE A 187 5.96 -13.71 15.35
CA ILE A 187 5.73 -15.16 15.50
C ILE A 187 5.56 -15.57 16.98
N ALA A 188 6.20 -14.84 17.89
CA ALA A 188 6.12 -15.07 19.34
C ALA A 188 4.88 -14.44 20.00
N ASP A 189 4.01 -13.79 19.22
CA ASP A 189 2.80 -13.16 19.71
C ASP A 189 1.66 -14.19 19.79
N ASP A 190 1.21 -14.51 20.99
CA ASP A 190 0.12 -15.48 21.25
C ASP A 190 -1.21 -15.08 20.58
N ALA A 191 -1.36 -13.81 20.18
CA ALA A 191 -2.54 -13.33 19.46
C ALA A 191 -2.52 -13.68 17.96
N ILE A 192 -1.39 -14.19 17.43
CA ILE A 192 -1.24 -14.52 16.02
C ILE A 192 -1.08 -16.03 15.88
N THR A 193 -2.10 -16.68 15.35
CA THR A 193 -2.05 -18.13 15.07
C THR A 193 -1.64 -18.35 13.62
N LEU A 194 -0.45 -18.91 13.41
CA LEU A 194 0.04 -19.33 12.10
C LEU A 194 -0.19 -20.83 11.91
N LYS A 195 -0.95 -21.20 10.89
CA LYS A 195 -1.18 -22.60 10.51
C LYS A 195 -0.22 -22.99 9.39
N LYS A 196 0.58 -24.04 9.59
CA LYS A 196 1.41 -24.61 8.50
C LYS A 196 0.54 -25.19 7.41
N MET A 197 0.80 -24.77 6.17
CA MET A 197 0.03 -25.20 5.01
C MET A 197 0.96 -25.28 3.78
N PRO A 198 0.82 -26.32 2.92
CA PRO A 198 1.59 -26.38 1.69
C PRO A 198 1.09 -25.32 0.68
N ALA A 199 2.01 -24.75 -0.07
CA ALA A 199 1.68 -23.91 -1.21
C ALA A 199 1.34 -24.77 -2.43
N ALA A 200 0.37 -24.33 -3.23
CA ALA A 200 0.02 -24.97 -4.49
C ALA A 200 0.82 -24.36 -5.65
N TYR A 201 1.15 -25.16 -6.64
CA TYR A 201 1.55 -24.66 -7.95
C TYR A 201 0.33 -24.08 -8.68
N LYS A 202 0.52 -23.06 -9.51
CA LYS A 202 -0.58 -22.42 -10.25
C LYS A 202 -1.36 -23.39 -11.15
N GLN A 203 -0.73 -24.49 -11.63
CA GLN A 203 -1.38 -25.54 -12.42
C GLN A 203 -2.30 -26.45 -11.59
N GLU A 204 -2.18 -26.46 -10.27
CA GLU A 204 -3.03 -27.23 -9.38
C GLU A 204 -4.36 -26.52 -9.07
N VAL A 205 -4.42 -25.21 -9.27
CA VAL A 205 -5.60 -24.39 -9.03
C VAL A 205 -6.72 -24.79 -10.01
N LYS A 206 -7.93 -24.99 -9.49
CA LYS A 206 -9.10 -25.44 -10.29
C LYS A 206 -10.28 -24.49 -10.10
N ILE A 207 -11.11 -24.36 -11.11
CA ILE A 207 -12.44 -23.76 -10.98
C ILE A 207 -13.27 -24.61 -10.01
N GLY A 208 -14.01 -23.96 -9.11
CA GLY A 208 -14.86 -24.60 -8.12
C GLY A 208 -14.60 -24.08 -6.70
N THR A 209 -14.97 -24.89 -5.72
CA THR A 209 -14.94 -24.53 -4.29
C THR A 209 -13.54 -24.20 -3.80
N ALA A 210 -13.46 -23.16 -3.00
CA ALA A 210 -12.28 -22.69 -2.27
C ALA A 210 -12.75 -21.99 -0.99
N THR A 211 -11.84 -21.61 -0.13
CA THR A 211 -12.15 -20.81 1.06
C THR A 211 -11.21 -19.60 1.16
N ILE A 212 -11.65 -18.58 1.88
CA ILE A 212 -10.87 -17.37 2.18
C ILE A 212 -10.65 -17.33 3.69
N LEU A 213 -9.40 -17.15 4.12
CA LEU A 213 -9.07 -16.88 5.52
C LEU A 213 -9.04 -15.38 5.75
N CYS A 214 -9.91 -14.87 6.59
CA CYS A 214 -9.91 -13.46 6.98
C CYS A 214 -10.47 -13.26 8.39
N SER A 215 -10.26 -12.06 8.92
CA SER A 215 -10.80 -11.65 10.21
C SER A 215 -11.65 -10.40 10.03
N THR A 216 -12.89 -10.48 10.46
CA THR A 216 -13.85 -9.35 10.44
C THR A 216 -14.21 -8.86 11.84
N ASP A 217 -13.99 -9.70 12.86
CA ASP A 217 -14.36 -9.46 14.27
C ASP A 217 -13.18 -9.64 15.26
N GLY A 218 -11.96 -9.79 14.73
CA GLY A 218 -10.75 -10.03 15.52
C GLY A 218 -10.32 -11.50 15.54
N GLU A 219 -11.19 -12.43 15.12
CA GLU A 219 -10.85 -13.85 14.96
C GLU A 219 -10.68 -14.20 13.49
N VAL A 220 -9.65 -15.01 13.19
CA VAL A 220 -9.46 -15.54 11.82
C VAL A 220 -10.40 -16.70 11.59
N LYS A 221 -11.25 -16.56 10.60
CA LYS A 221 -12.22 -17.59 10.18
C LYS A 221 -11.99 -17.97 8.72
N GLU A 222 -12.48 -19.16 8.38
CA GLU A 222 -12.49 -19.70 7.02
C GLU A 222 -13.88 -19.55 6.43
N TYR A 223 -13.99 -18.82 5.32
CA TYR A 223 -15.26 -18.50 4.66
C TYR A 223 -15.32 -19.12 3.28
N ASP A 224 -16.49 -19.64 2.89
CA ASP A 224 -16.71 -20.28 1.60
C ASP A 224 -16.61 -19.30 0.43
N ALA A 225 -15.91 -19.73 -0.61
CA ALA A 225 -15.75 -19.02 -1.86
C ALA A 225 -15.66 -19.98 -3.05
N GLU A 226 -15.70 -19.45 -4.25
CA GLU A 226 -15.51 -20.18 -5.49
C GLU A 226 -14.52 -19.50 -6.42
N ILE A 227 -13.62 -20.28 -7.00
CA ILE A 227 -12.80 -19.84 -8.13
C ILE A 227 -13.66 -19.94 -9.40
N ARG A 228 -13.90 -18.79 -10.05
CA ARG A 228 -14.78 -18.67 -11.23
C ARG A 228 -14.04 -18.65 -12.55
N LYS A 229 -12.81 -18.14 -12.54
CA LYS A 229 -11.95 -18.03 -13.73
C LYS A 229 -10.50 -18.14 -13.31
N ILE A 230 -9.69 -18.74 -14.16
CA ILE A 230 -8.24 -18.86 -13.98
C ILE A 230 -7.56 -18.35 -15.25
N ASP A 231 -6.54 -17.52 -15.07
CA ASP A 231 -5.68 -17.04 -16.15
C ASP A 231 -4.21 -17.24 -15.73
N LEU A 232 -3.60 -18.29 -16.24
CA LEU A 232 -2.23 -18.69 -15.90
C LEU A 232 -1.16 -17.71 -16.43
N ASN A 233 -1.51 -16.91 -17.43
CA ASN A 233 -0.59 -16.05 -18.18
C ASN A 233 -1.03 -14.59 -18.22
N HIS A 234 -1.87 -14.15 -17.27
CA HIS A 234 -2.30 -12.75 -17.20
C HIS A 234 -1.08 -11.83 -17.02
N GLU A 235 -1.04 -10.74 -17.80
CA GLU A 235 0.05 -9.74 -17.70
C GLU A 235 0.15 -9.15 -16.29
N ASP A 236 -1.00 -8.76 -15.72
CA ASP A 236 -1.08 -8.37 -14.33
C ASP A 236 -1.15 -9.60 -13.44
N THR A 237 -0.03 -10.02 -12.90
CA THR A 237 0.07 -11.23 -12.08
C THR A 237 -0.81 -11.21 -10.82
N ASN A 238 -1.22 -10.03 -10.34
CA ASN A 238 -2.16 -9.84 -9.25
C ASN A 238 -3.65 -9.98 -9.65
N LYS A 239 -3.93 -10.36 -10.91
CA LYS A 239 -5.27 -10.69 -11.44
C LYS A 239 -5.32 -12.10 -12.04
N SER A 240 -4.62 -13.05 -11.41
CA SER A 240 -4.42 -14.41 -11.93
C SER A 240 -5.66 -15.26 -11.93
N PHE A 241 -6.60 -15.01 -11.05
CA PHE A 241 -7.89 -15.72 -11.01
C PHE A 241 -9.01 -14.80 -10.51
N VAL A 242 -10.25 -15.19 -10.82
CA VAL A 242 -11.45 -14.54 -10.28
C VAL A 242 -12.01 -15.42 -9.18
N ILE A 243 -12.28 -14.81 -8.02
CA ILE A 243 -12.88 -15.43 -6.85
C ILE A 243 -14.22 -14.78 -6.54
N LYS A 244 -15.20 -15.59 -6.12
CA LYS A 244 -16.50 -15.13 -5.64
C LYS A 244 -16.75 -15.65 -4.24
N VAL A 245 -17.05 -14.74 -3.31
CA VAL A 245 -17.52 -15.08 -1.96
C VAL A 245 -18.91 -15.69 -2.06
N THR A 246 -19.11 -16.86 -1.45
CA THR A 246 -20.38 -17.57 -1.38
C THR A 246 -20.88 -17.76 0.03
N ASP A 247 -20.01 -17.50 1.02
CA ASP A 247 -20.30 -17.57 2.44
C ASP A 247 -21.34 -16.53 2.85
N LYS A 248 -22.41 -16.97 3.51
CA LYS A 248 -23.50 -16.09 3.93
C LYS A 248 -23.11 -15.17 5.07
N GLU A 249 -22.33 -15.68 6.04
CA GLU A 249 -21.88 -14.89 7.19
C GLU A 249 -20.99 -13.74 6.72
N LEU A 250 -20.01 -14.02 5.85
CA LEU A 250 -19.13 -12.98 5.31
C LEU A 250 -19.92 -11.97 4.46
N LEU A 251 -20.83 -12.42 3.60
CA LEU A 251 -21.67 -11.53 2.79
C LEU A 251 -22.59 -10.66 3.65
N GLU A 252 -23.15 -11.20 4.73
CA GLU A 252 -23.96 -10.43 5.67
C GLU A 252 -23.13 -9.43 6.45
N ALA A 253 -21.90 -9.78 6.84
CA ALA A 253 -21.01 -8.91 7.59
C ALA A 253 -20.44 -7.76 6.75
N THR A 254 -19.95 -8.09 5.54
CA THR A 254 -19.12 -7.16 4.72
C THR A 254 -19.77 -6.73 3.41
N GLY A 255 -20.80 -7.43 2.94
CA GLY A 255 -21.37 -7.25 1.59
C GLY A 255 -20.51 -7.87 0.49
N GLY A 256 -19.37 -8.50 0.82
CA GLY A 256 -18.44 -9.13 -0.10
C GLY A 256 -16.98 -8.86 0.25
N ILE A 257 -16.14 -8.74 -0.76
CA ILE A 257 -14.73 -8.35 -0.61
C ILE A 257 -14.66 -6.84 -0.39
N VAL A 258 -14.09 -6.42 0.74
CA VAL A 258 -13.96 -5.00 1.12
C VAL A 258 -12.47 -4.63 1.25
N GLN A 259 -12.15 -3.34 1.21
CA GLN A 259 -10.79 -2.86 1.48
C GLN A 259 -10.35 -3.30 2.88
N GLY A 260 -9.11 -3.76 2.98
CA GLY A 260 -8.56 -4.42 4.17
C GLY A 260 -8.54 -5.95 4.08
N LEU A 261 -9.39 -6.58 3.24
CA LEU A 261 -9.33 -8.03 2.95
C LEU A 261 -8.29 -8.39 1.88
N SER A 262 -7.68 -7.41 1.22
CA SER A 262 -6.54 -7.64 0.30
C SER A 262 -5.41 -8.36 1.04
N GLY A 263 -4.90 -9.43 0.46
CA GLY A 263 -3.94 -10.34 1.07
C GLY A 263 -4.55 -11.54 1.80
N SER A 264 -5.87 -11.59 1.97
CA SER A 264 -6.54 -12.74 2.60
C SER A 264 -6.19 -14.03 1.85
N PRO A 265 -5.59 -15.04 2.55
CA PRO A 265 -5.22 -16.30 1.93
C PRO A 265 -6.42 -17.02 1.32
N VAL A 266 -6.24 -17.57 0.14
CA VAL A 266 -7.22 -18.42 -0.54
C VAL A 266 -6.74 -19.86 -0.50
N ILE A 267 -7.60 -20.73 0.00
CA ILE A 267 -7.30 -22.14 0.23
C ILE A 267 -8.14 -23.01 -0.70
N GLN A 268 -7.50 -24.02 -1.28
CA GLN A 268 -8.19 -25.06 -2.07
C GLN A 268 -7.51 -26.41 -1.83
N ASN A 269 -8.28 -27.44 -1.55
CA ASN A 269 -7.78 -28.80 -1.30
C ASN A 269 -6.67 -28.87 -0.23
N GLY A 270 -6.77 -28.05 0.83
CA GLY A 270 -5.81 -28.00 1.93
C GLY A 270 -4.49 -27.34 1.61
N LYS A 271 -4.38 -26.61 0.47
CA LYS A 271 -3.20 -25.84 0.07
C LYS A 271 -3.55 -24.36 -0.06
N ILE A 272 -2.61 -23.50 0.27
CA ILE A 272 -2.71 -22.08 -0.09
C ILE A 272 -2.47 -21.93 -1.59
N ILE A 273 -3.47 -21.44 -2.32
CA ILE A 273 -3.39 -21.22 -3.77
C ILE A 273 -3.04 -19.79 -4.15
N GLY A 274 -3.26 -18.84 -3.24
CA GLY A 274 -3.05 -17.43 -3.49
C GLY A 274 -3.66 -16.54 -2.45
N ALA A 275 -3.89 -15.31 -2.83
CA ALA A 275 -4.51 -14.28 -2.00
C ALA A 275 -5.52 -13.44 -2.79
N VAL A 276 -6.53 -12.93 -2.08
CA VAL A 276 -7.45 -11.90 -2.61
C VAL A 276 -6.67 -10.62 -2.86
N THR A 277 -6.92 -9.95 -3.99
CA THR A 277 -6.22 -8.70 -4.34
C THR A 277 -7.18 -7.51 -4.51
N HIS A 278 -8.06 -7.54 -5.48
CA HIS A 278 -8.94 -6.42 -5.83
C HIS A 278 -10.40 -6.87 -5.89
N VAL A 279 -11.28 -6.05 -5.35
CA VAL A 279 -12.73 -6.23 -5.45
C VAL A 279 -13.25 -5.67 -6.79
N PHE A 280 -14.31 -6.24 -7.32
CA PHE A 280 -15.00 -5.67 -8.47
C PHE A 280 -15.94 -4.55 -8.03
N VAL A 281 -15.77 -3.37 -8.61
CA VAL A 281 -16.59 -2.19 -8.28
C VAL A 281 -18.09 -2.44 -8.51
N GLN A 282 -18.45 -3.24 -9.52
CA GLN A 282 -19.84 -3.51 -9.87
C GLN A 282 -20.45 -4.74 -9.16
N ASP A 283 -19.60 -5.57 -8.54
CA ASP A 283 -20.03 -6.77 -7.80
C ASP A 283 -19.07 -7.02 -6.62
N ALA A 284 -19.37 -6.47 -5.46
CA ALA A 284 -18.54 -6.62 -4.27
C ALA A 284 -18.36 -8.09 -3.81
N SER A 285 -19.25 -8.99 -4.20
CA SER A 285 -19.09 -10.41 -3.90
C SER A 285 -17.96 -11.09 -4.68
N SER A 286 -17.44 -10.44 -5.72
CA SER A 286 -16.42 -10.98 -6.62
C SER A 286 -15.17 -10.09 -6.66
N GLY A 287 -14.04 -10.70 -6.98
CA GLY A 287 -12.78 -10.00 -7.10
C GLY A 287 -11.71 -10.80 -7.80
N TYR A 288 -10.53 -10.22 -7.87
CA TYR A 288 -9.33 -10.89 -8.37
C TYR A 288 -8.52 -11.50 -7.22
N GLY A 289 -7.69 -12.46 -7.57
CA GLY A 289 -6.65 -13.00 -6.72
C GLY A 289 -5.35 -13.22 -7.47
N ILE A 290 -4.26 -13.28 -6.71
CA ILE A 290 -2.90 -13.60 -7.16
C ILE A 290 -2.57 -15.04 -6.78
N PHE A 291 -1.85 -15.78 -7.64
CA PHE A 291 -1.30 -17.07 -7.24
C PHE A 291 -0.24 -16.92 -6.18
N ILE A 292 -0.24 -17.83 -5.20
CA ILE A 292 0.77 -17.85 -4.15
C ILE A 292 2.20 -17.97 -4.73
N GLU A 293 2.36 -18.73 -5.81
CA GLU A 293 3.63 -18.90 -6.52
C GLU A 293 4.20 -17.57 -7.01
N ASN A 294 3.34 -16.64 -7.46
CA ASN A 294 3.78 -15.32 -7.90
C ASN A 294 4.27 -14.45 -6.73
N MET A 295 3.65 -14.58 -5.56
CA MET A 295 4.09 -13.89 -4.35
C MET A 295 5.40 -14.47 -3.82
N LEU A 296 5.52 -15.80 -3.74
CA LEU A 296 6.73 -16.49 -3.27
C LEU A 296 7.95 -16.18 -4.15
N LYS A 297 7.79 -16.12 -5.48
CA LYS A 297 8.87 -15.71 -6.38
C LYS A 297 9.41 -14.29 -6.10
N ASN A 298 8.58 -13.38 -5.61
CA ASN A 298 9.06 -12.06 -5.19
C ASN A 298 9.86 -12.15 -3.90
N THR A 299 9.43 -12.96 -2.92
CA THR A 299 10.21 -13.20 -1.70
C THR A 299 11.58 -13.77 -2.03
N GLU A 300 11.67 -14.80 -2.87
CA GLU A 300 12.94 -15.42 -3.31
C GLU A 300 13.89 -14.45 -4.05
N ARG A 301 13.37 -13.38 -4.65
CA ARG A 301 14.18 -12.37 -5.35
C ARG A 301 14.69 -11.27 -4.43
N LEU A 302 14.02 -11.06 -3.30
CA LEU A 302 14.30 -9.98 -2.36
C LEU A 302 15.20 -10.43 -1.23
N PHE A 303 15.11 -11.69 -0.85
CA PHE A 303 15.81 -12.33 0.27
C PHE A 303 16.54 -13.61 -0.17
#